data_42c58322d50d86594543d5aa82a0d3e6
#
_entry.id   42c58322d50d86594543d5aa82a0d3e6
#
_cell.length_a   1.000
_cell.length_b   1.000
_cell.length_c   1.000
_cell.angle_alpha   90.00
_cell.angle_beta   90.00
_cell.angle_gamma   90.00
#
_symmetry.space_group_name_H-M   'P 1'
#
loop_
_entity.id
_entity.type
_entity.pdbx_description
1 polymer ?
#
loop_
_entity_poly.entity_id
_entity_poly.type
_entity_poly.pdbx_seq_one_letter_code
_entity_poly.pdbx_strand_id
1 'polypeptide(L)'
;EFVTAEDLVGLPVVGPAREGIRQFYRNGLGEAFDRLNFIASFDLVNNAAWFARLNVGYVFTIEGTLRHFGSSELCFRPFCPELRQSTFLVWKKYQPVSRAVRAFIDEVAMLARHDNA
;
A
#
# COMPACT_ATOMS: atom_id res chain seq x y z
N GLU A 1 13.39 9.77 6.94
CA GLU A 1 12.48 9.60 8.10
C GLU A 1 11.61 8.35 7.91
N PHE A 2 11.39 7.63 9.00
CA PHE A 2 10.55 6.43 9.07
C PHE A 2 9.60 6.53 10.27
N VAL A 3 8.62 5.64 10.35
CA VAL A 3 7.66 5.54 11.45
C VAL A 3 7.66 4.12 12.00
N THR A 4 7.58 3.98 13.31
CA THR A 4 7.36 2.69 13.97
C THR A 4 5.87 2.48 14.27
N ALA A 5 5.48 1.25 14.55
CA ALA A 5 4.11 0.99 14.98
C ALA A 5 3.76 1.70 16.29
N GLU A 6 4.72 1.83 17.19
CA GLU A 6 4.54 2.52 18.49
C GLU A 6 4.26 4.02 18.31
N ASP A 7 4.86 4.66 17.30
CA ASP A 7 4.61 6.07 17.00
C ASP A 7 3.16 6.34 16.59
N LEU A 8 2.46 5.31 16.11
CA LEU A 8 1.06 5.40 15.69
C LEU A 8 0.05 5.07 16.80
N VAL A 9 0.50 4.49 17.89
CA VAL A 9 -0.38 4.16 19.01
C VAL A 9 -1.00 5.44 19.59
N GLY A 10 -2.33 5.47 19.68
CA GLY A 10 -3.08 6.65 20.12
C GLY A 10 -3.40 7.68 19.03
N LEU A 11 -2.83 7.52 17.84
CA LEU A 11 -3.15 8.38 16.69
C LEU A 11 -4.29 7.79 15.86
N PRO A 12 -5.09 8.61 15.18
CA PRO A 12 -6.15 8.12 14.30
C PRO A 12 -5.56 7.49 13.04
N VAL A 13 -5.88 6.22 12.79
CA VAL A 13 -5.36 5.44 11.66
C VAL A 13 -6.51 5.00 10.76
N VAL A 14 -6.29 5.03 9.45
CA VAL A 14 -7.19 4.51 8.43
C VAL A 14 -6.50 3.34 7.74
N GLY A 15 -7.07 2.16 7.87
CA GLY A 15 -6.45 0.91 7.43
C GLY A 15 -7.24 0.20 6.32
N PRO A 16 -6.64 -0.82 5.70
CA PRO A 16 -7.34 -1.63 4.70
C PRO A 16 -8.49 -2.41 5.33
N ALA A 17 -9.60 -2.54 4.58
CA ALA A 17 -10.74 -3.35 5.00
C ALA A 17 -10.50 -4.85 4.80
N ARG A 18 -9.69 -5.23 3.81
CA ARG A 18 -9.43 -6.64 3.46
C ARG A 18 -8.64 -7.35 4.54
N GLU A 19 -9.20 -8.42 5.07
CA GLU A 19 -8.59 -9.17 6.18
C GLU A 19 -7.18 -9.69 5.86
N GLY A 20 -6.93 -10.20 4.65
CA GLY A 20 -5.59 -10.66 4.27
C GLY A 20 -4.53 -9.56 4.33
N ILE A 21 -4.90 -8.33 3.99
CA ILE A 21 -3.98 -7.18 4.07
C ILE A 21 -3.85 -6.72 5.52
N ARG A 22 -4.91 -6.72 6.29
CA ARG A 22 -4.85 -6.44 7.74
C ARG A 22 -3.93 -7.42 8.46
N GLN A 23 -4.03 -8.71 8.12
CA GLN A 23 -3.16 -9.74 8.69
C GLN A 23 -1.69 -9.55 8.31
N PHE A 24 -1.41 -9.10 7.09
CA PHE A 24 -0.05 -8.73 6.68
C PHE A 24 0.53 -7.64 7.59
N TYR A 25 -0.23 -6.56 7.84
CA TYR A 25 0.21 -5.50 8.75
C TYR A 25 0.33 -5.99 10.20
N ARG A 26 -0.63 -6.79 10.68
CA ARG A 26 -0.58 -7.37 12.03
C ARG A 26 0.68 -8.21 12.24
N ASN A 27 1.02 -9.06 11.27
CA ASN A 27 2.23 -9.87 11.34
C ASN A 27 3.51 -9.01 11.32
N GLY A 28 3.53 -7.94 10.55
CA GLY A 28 4.70 -7.08 10.41
C GLY A 28 4.88 -6.07 11.56
N LEU A 29 3.80 -5.57 12.13
CA LEU A 29 3.82 -4.57 13.20
C LEU A 29 3.71 -5.20 14.61
N GLY A 30 3.40 -6.49 14.69
CA GLY A 30 3.31 -7.23 15.95
C GLY A 30 2.19 -6.71 16.87
N GLU A 31 2.39 -6.83 18.18
CA GLU A 31 1.39 -6.48 19.20
C GLU A 31 0.95 -5.00 19.15
N ALA A 32 1.79 -4.13 18.64
CA ALA A 32 1.44 -2.72 18.48
C ALA A 32 0.25 -2.53 17.54
N PHE A 33 0.08 -3.41 16.54
CA PHE A 33 -1.05 -3.34 15.60
C PHE A 33 -2.42 -3.41 16.32
N ASP A 34 -2.55 -4.25 17.34
CA ASP A 34 -3.81 -4.42 18.07
C ASP A 34 -4.13 -3.23 19.01
N ARG A 35 -3.15 -2.34 19.23
CA ARG A 35 -3.30 -1.09 20.00
C ARG A 35 -3.55 0.13 19.13
N LEU A 36 -3.54 -0.03 17.79
CA LEU A 36 -3.80 1.08 16.87
C LEU A 36 -5.28 1.49 16.91
N ASN A 37 -5.52 2.79 16.84
CA ASN A 37 -6.86 3.35 16.81
C ASN A 37 -7.36 3.47 15.35
N PHE A 38 -7.94 2.42 14.81
CA PHE A 38 -8.54 2.43 13.48
C PHE A 38 -9.88 3.17 13.50
N ILE A 39 -9.90 4.40 12.99
CA ILE A 39 -11.11 5.25 12.90
C ILE A 39 -11.94 4.96 11.66
N ALA A 40 -11.35 4.37 10.63
CA ALA A 40 -12.02 3.98 9.39
C ALA A 40 -11.24 2.87 8.67
N SER A 41 -11.91 2.21 7.73
CA SER A 41 -11.29 1.25 6.82
C SER A 41 -11.61 1.59 5.36
N PHE A 42 -10.78 1.11 4.44
CA PHE A 42 -10.94 1.37 3.01
C PHE A 42 -10.70 0.12 2.16
N ASP A 43 -11.35 0.10 0.99
CA ASP A 43 -11.04 -0.84 -0.10
C ASP A 43 -10.16 -0.19 -1.16
N LEU A 44 -10.36 1.10 -1.43
CA LEU A 44 -9.61 1.87 -2.42
C LEU A 44 -8.81 2.97 -1.72
N VAL A 45 -7.50 2.87 -1.78
CA VAL A 45 -6.58 3.79 -1.10
C VAL A 45 -6.72 5.25 -1.57
N ASN A 46 -7.10 5.47 -2.83
CA ASN A 46 -7.34 6.82 -3.34
C ASN A 46 -8.45 7.56 -2.57
N ASN A 47 -9.48 6.83 -2.14
CA ASN A 47 -10.55 7.41 -1.32
C ASN A 47 -10.04 7.68 0.10
N ALA A 48 -9.21 6.81 0.64
CA ALA A 48 -8.62 6.96 1.97
C ALA A 48 -7.64 8.14 2.04
N ALA A 49 -6.98 8.49 0.95
CA ALA A 49 -6.03 9.60 0.90
C ALA A 49 -6.62 10.95 1.37
N TRP A 50 -7.94 11.13 1.22
CA TRP A 50 -8.61 12.32 1.71
C TRP A 50 -8.60 12.46 3.24
N PHE A 51 -8.59 11.35 3.98
CA PHE A 51 -8.42 11.39 5.44
C PHE A 51 -7.07 11.98 5.84
N ALA A 52 -6.01 11.59 5.14
CA ALA A 52 -4.68 12.16 5.38
C ALA A 52 -4.59 13.62 4.93
N ARG A 53 -5.11 13.94 3.74
CA ARG A 53 -5.12 15.30 3.20
C ARG A 53 -5.85 16.30 4.09
N LEU A 54 -6.93 15.87 4.70
CA LEU A 54 -7.75 16.69 5.61
C LEU A 54 -7.26 16.62 7.07
N ASN A 55 -6.10 16.00 7.32
CA ASN A 55 -5.55 15.80 8.67
C ASN A 55 -6.49 15.07 9.65
N VAL A 56 -7.33 14.17 9.14
CA VAL A 56 -8.26 13.37 9.94
C VAL A 56 -7.60 12.10 10.47
N GLY A 57 -6.65 11.51 9.72
CA GLY A 57 -5.98 10.29 10.13
C GLY A 57 -4.82 9.91 9.21
N TYR A 58 -3.99 8.99 9.71
CA TYR A 58 -2.86 8.42 8.99
C TYR A 58 -3.30 7.21 8.17
N VAL A 59 -3.00 7.19 6.88
CA VAL A 59 -3.47 6.16 5.95
C VAL A 59 -2.36 5.15 5.67
N PHE A 60 -2.65 3.87 5.85
CA PHE A 60 -1.75 2.78 5.45
C PHE A 60 -1.79 2.60 3.94
N THR A 61 -0.64 2.65 3.30
CA THR A 61 -0.53 2.52 1.85
C THR A 61 0.82 1.95 1.43
N ILE A 62 0.98 1.69 0.14
CA ILE A 62 2.24 1.30 -0.48
C ILE A 62 2.90 2.55 -1.07
N GLU A 63 4.22 2.64 -0.96
CA GLU A 63 5.00 3.74 -1.54
C GLU A 63 4.66 3.95 -3.02
N GLY A 64 4.51 5.20 -3.38
CA GLY A 64 4.23 5.60 -4.76
C GLY A 64 2.78 5.52 -5.20
N THR A 65 1.90 4.82 -4.48
CA THR A 65 0.49 4.68 -4.85
C THR A 65 -0.25 6.02 -4.94
N LEU A 66 0.12 6.97 -4.08
CA LEU A 66 -0.55 8.28 -3.97
C LEU A 66 0.27 9.44 -4.56
N ARG A 67 1.24 9.18 -5.42
CA ARG A 67 2.11 10.22 -6.03
C ARG A 67 1.34 11.30 -6.78
N HIS A 68 0.16 10.97 -7.32
CA HIS A 68 -0.69 11.90 -8.05
C HIS A 68 -1.32 13.02 -7.18
N PHE A 69 -1.30 12.88 -5.85
CA PHE A 69 -1.71 13.96 -4.93
C PHE A 69 -0.64 15.05 -4.77
N GLY A 70 0.58 14.81 -5.21
CA GLY A 70 1.68 15.75 -5.08
C GLY A 70 2.33 15.75 -3.69
N SER A 71 3.61 16.09 -3.65
CA SER A 71 4.42 16.07 -2.42
C SER A 71 4.08 17.21 -1.45
N SER A 72 3.39 18.26 -1.91
CA SER A 72 2.96 19.37 -1.07
C SER A 72 1.73 19.06 -0.22
N GLU A 73 0.95 18.05 -0.61
CA GLU A 73 -0.31 17.70 0.05
C GLU A 73 -0.19 16.49 0.98
N LEU A 74 0.64 15.51 0.59
CA LEU A 74 0.85 14.28 1.34
C LEU A 74 2.34 13.94 1.42
N CYS A 75 2.77 13.43 2.53
CA CYS A 75 4.10 12.83 2.67
C CYS A 75 3.99 11.35 3.01
N PHE A 76 4.84 10.54 2.40
CA PHE A 76 4.98 9.13 2.72
C PHE A 76 6.11 8.91 3.72
N ARG A 77 5.88 8.02 4.69
CA ARG A 77 6.91 7.56 5.64
C ARG A 77 6.90 6.04 5.68
N PRO A 78 8.02 5.37 5.36
CA PRO A 78 8.12 3.92 5.46
C PRO A 78 8.09 3.47 6.91
N PHE A 79 7.61 2.25 7.12
CA PHE A 79 7.71 1.60 8.42
C PHE A 79 9.13 1.16 8.75
N CYS A 80 9.46 1.19 10.04
CA CYS A 80 10.65 0.53 10.59
C CYS A 80 10.21 -0.43 11.72
N PRO A 81 10.47 -1.73 11.63
CA PRO A 81 11.13 -2.43 10.52
C PRO A 81 10.35 -2.34 9.21
N GLU A 82 11.08 -2.43 8.09
CA GLU A 82 10.50 -2.26 6.75
C GLU A 82 9.48 -3.37 6.44
N LEU A 83 8.28 -2.97 6.00
CA LEU A 83 7.26 -3.88 5.48
C LEU A 83 7.25 -3.85 3.96
N ARG A 84 7.57 -4.97 3.34
CA ARG A 84 7.57 -5.12 1.88
C ARG A 84 6.38 -5.94 1.42
N GLN A 85 5.67 -5.44 0.42
CA GLN A 85 4.57 -6.14 -0.23
C GLN A 85 4.87 -6.28 -1.72
N SER A 86 4.69 -7.48 -2.25
CA SER A 86 4.83 -7.74 -3.68
C SER A 86 3.51 -7.52 -4.39
N THR A 87 3.58 -6.91 -5.58
CA THR A 87 2.47 -6.84 -6.52
C THR A 87 2.70 -7.81 -7.67
N PHE A 88 1.62 -8.39 -8.19
CA PHE A 88 1.68 -9.40 -9.23
C PHE A 88 0.79 -9.01 -10.40
N LEU A 89 1.32 -9.13 -11.62
CA LEU A 89 0.51 -9.15 -12.82
C LEU A 89 0.06 -10.60 -13.07
N VAL A 90 -1.25 -10.82 -13.10
CA VAL A 90 -1.81 -12.16 -13.32
C VAL A 90 -2.74 -12.16 -14.52
N TRP A 91 -2.74 -13.24 -15.29
CA TRP A 91 -3.67 -13.43 -16.39
C TRP A 91 -4.10 -14.90 -16.48
N LYS A 92 -5.22 -15.14 -17.13
CA LYS A 92 -5.79 -16.48 -17.24
C LYS A 92 -4.91 -17.36 -18.14
N LYS A 93 -4.50 -18.52 -17.63
CA LYS A 93 -3.76 -19.52 -18.38
C LYS A 93 -4.60 -20.08 -19.52
N TYR A 94 -3.98 -20.32 -20.66
CA TYR A 94 -4.62 -20.87 -21.86
C TYR A 94 -5.72 -20.01 -22.50
N GLN A 95 -5.82 -18.74 -22.14
CA GLN A 95 -6.70 -17.81 -22.83
C GLN A 95 -5.95 -17.08 -23.95
N PRO A 96 -6.48 -17.00 -25.17
CA PRO A 96 -5.92 -16.14 -26.20
C PRO A 96 -5.89 -14.68 -25.73
N VAL A 97 -4.77 -14.04 -25.90
CA VAL A 97 -4.62 -12.61 -25.59
C VAL A 97 -4.40 -11.82 -26.89
N SER A 98 -4.94 -10.60 -26.95
CA SER A 98 -4.71 -9.70 -28.08
C SER A 98 -3.24 -9.30 -28.18
N ARG A 99 -2.83 -8.77 -29.36
CA ARG A 99 -1.45 -8.24 -29.55
C ARG A 99 -1.11 -7.14 -28.54
N ALA A 100 -2.07 -6.28 -28.22
CA ALA A 100 -1.88 -5.21 -27.24
C ALA A 100 -1.64 -5.76 -25.83
N VAL A 101 -2.44 -6.75 -25.40
CA VAL A 101 -2.26 -7.41 -24.11
C VAL A 101 -0.93 -8.13 -24.05
N ARG A 102 -0.51 -8.81 -25.14
CA ARG A 102 0.80 -9.47 -25.19
C ARG A 102 1.93 -8.44 -25.03
N ALA A 103 1.90 -7.35 -25.80
CA ALA A 103 2.90 -6.29 -25.71
C ALA A 103 2.98 -5.69 -24.31
N PHE A 104 1.86 -5.49 -23.64
CA PHE A 104 1.82 -5.02 -22.26
C PHE A 104 2.48 -6.01 -21.29
N ILE A 105 2.17 -7.30 -21.40
CA ILE A 105 2.79 -8.35 -20.55
C ILE A 105 4.31 -8.37 -20.75
N ASP A 106 4.77 -8.32 -22.00
CA ASP A 106 6.19 -8.37 -22.33
C ASP A 106 6.93 -7.13 -21.77
N GLU A 107 6.32 -5.95 -21.86
CA GLU A 107 6.88 -4.70 -21.31
C GLU A 107 6.99 -4.75 -19.79
N VAL A 108 5.93 -5.18 -19.09
CA VAL A 108 5.95 -5.34 -17.63
C VAL A 108 7.00 -6.36 -17.21
N ALA A 109 7.15 -7.47 -17.95
CA ALA A 109 8.17 -8.48 -17.66
C ALA A 109 9.60 -7.95 -17.83
N MET A 110 9.84 -7.05 -18.80
CA MET A 110 11.12 -6.36 -18.96
C MET A 110 11.42 -5.43 -17.78
N LEU A 111 10.46 -4.60 -17.39
CA LEU A 111 10.60 -3.68 -16.25
C LEU A 111 10.90 -4.43 -14.95
N ALA A 112 10.15 -5.50 -14.66
CA ALA A 112 10.35 -6.31 -13.45
C ALA A 112 11.74 -6.98 -13.38
N ARG A 113 12.39 -7.24 -14.50
CA ARG A 113 13.77 -7.77 -14.53
C ARG A 113 14.81 -6.70 -14.20
N HIS A 114 14.55 -5.45 -14.60
CA HIS A 114 15.46 -4.33 -14.31
C HIS A 114 15.44 -3.95 -12.82
N ASP A 115 14.26 -4.02 -12.18
CA ASP A 115 14.13 -3.69 -10.75
C ASP A 115 14.73 -4.77 -9.82
N ASN A 116 14.92 -5.99 -10.31
CA ASN A 116 15.56 -7.10 -9.56
C ASN A 116 17.07 -7.25 -9.84
N ALA A 117 17.62 -6.44 -10.67
CA ALA A 117 19.06 -6.38 -10.95
C ALA A 117 19.73 -5.25 -10.17
#